data_65f7124905849bae1343f98444af3d5c
#
_entry.id   65f7124905849bae1343f98444af3d5c
#
_cell.length_a   1.000
_cell.length_b   1.000
_cell.length_c   1.000
_cell.angle_alpha   90.00
_cell.angle_beta   90.00
_cell.angle_gamma   90.00
#
_symmetry.space_group_name_H-M   'P 1'
#
loop_
_entity.id
_entity.type
_entity.pdbx_description
1 polymer ?
#
loop_
_entity_poly.entity_id
_entity_poly.type
_entity_poly.pdbx_seq_one_letter_code
_entity_poly.pdbx_strand_id
1 'polypeptide(L)'
;MKEILITNDDGFEARGLLELASALRGVANVTIVAPSSEKSACSHSLTLTRPLRFIKLDDGFFKLDDATPADCVYLALRALYNRKPDLVISGINHGANVAEDVTYSGTCGGAMEGVLQGIPALAVSQFYVADSLQRYGFDLACELAVELVEKIFKKGFPLPPKQFLNLNVPAVSKQDFKGLSVAVCGEKLYDTDAQLNRNPRGMEYYWLGKSTFDFDASRNENSDISVLFEGRATLSPIKLNLTAHEQMRALEEWTRLK
;
A
#
# COMPACT_ATOMS: atom_id res chain seq x y z
N MET A 1 -16.02 -0.93 -20.79
CA MET A 1 -15.53 -0.03 -19.76
C MET A 1 -14.31 -0.67 -19.13
N LYS A 2 -13.34 0.10 -18.61
CA LYS A 2 -12.18 -0.42 -17.89
C LYS A 2 -12.61 -1.03 -16.56
N GLU A 3 -11.88 -2.05 -16.08
CA GLU A 3 -12.18 -2.79 -14.86
C GLU A 3 -11.08 -2.54 -13.82
N ILE A 4 -11.45 -2.17 -12.60
CA ILE A 4 -10.53 -1.98 -11.46
C ILE A 4 -10.92 -2.94 -10.34
N LEU A 5 -9.94 -3.68 -9.80
CA LEU A 5 -10.06 -4.39 -8.54
C LEU A 5 -9.45 -3.53 -7.43
N ILE A 6 -10.22 -3.26 -6.37
CA ILE A 6 -9.76 -2.50 -5.20
C ILE A 6 -9.71 -3.42 -3.97
N THR A 7 -8.63 -3.29 -3.19
CA THR A 7 -8.45 -3.89 -1.87
C THR A 7 -7.82 -2.91 -0.91
N ASN A 8 -7.64 -3.27 0.36
CA ASN A 8 -6.89 -2.54 1.39
C ASN A 8 -6.49 -3.50 2.53
N ASP A 9 -5.77 -2.99 3.54
CA ASP A 9 -5.46 -3.69 4.80
C ASP A 9 -6.21 -3.12 6.03
N ASP A 10 -6.85 -1.96 5.92
CA ASP A 10 -7.69 -1.39 6.99
C ASP A 10 -9.04 -2.09 7.16
N GLY A 11 -9.44 -2.96 6.20
CA GLY A 11 -10.69 -3.70 6.22
C GLY A 11 -11.80 -3.10 5.35
N PHE A 12 -12.87 -3.88 5.13
CA PHE A 12 -13.93 -3.57 4.16
C PHE A 12 -14.78 -2.33 4.52
N GLU A 13 -14.84 -1.94 5.79
CA GLU A 13 -15.57 -0.76 6.26
C GLU A 13 -14.71 0.51 6.29
N ALA A 14 -13.41 0.40 5.96
CA ALA A 14 -12.49 1.51 6.05
C ALA A 14 -12.92 2.67 5.13
N ARG A 15 -12.94 3.87 5.70
CA ARG A 15 -13.37 5.09 5.01
C ARG A 15 -12.54 5.34 3.75
N GLY A 16 -11.22 5.16 3.81
CA GLY A 16 -10.31 5.35 2.67
C GLY A 16 -10.64 4.43 1.49
N LEU A 17 -11.00 3.16 1.75
CA LEU A 17 -11.43 2.20 0.73
C LEU A 17 -12.72 2.65 0.04
N LEU A 18 -13.72 3.04 0.84
CA LEU A 18 -15.05 3.38 0.33
C LEU A 18 -15.03 4.70 -0.46
N GLU A 19 -14.29 5.70 0.01
CA GLU A 19 -14.14 6.99 -0.70
C GLU A 19 -13.38 6.81 -2.02
N LEU A 20 -12.29 6.02 -2.02
CA LEU A 20 -11.55 5.70 -3.25
C LEU A 20 -12.44 4.98 -4.27
N ALA A 21 -13.18 3.96 -3.83
CA ALA A 21 -14.09 3.23 -4.71
C ALA A 21 -15.17 4.15 -5.31
N SER A 22 -15.72 5.05 -4.49
CA SER A 22 -16.71 6.03 -4.94
C SER A 22 -16.13 6.97 -6.00
N ALA A 23 -14.94 7.50 -5.78
CA ALA A 23 -14.27 8.40 -6.72
C ALA A 23 -13.96 7.72 -8.07
N LEU A 24 -13.54 6.45 -8.04
CA LEU A 24 -13.15 5.70 -9.25
C LEU A 24 -14.33 5.18 -10.07
N ARG A 25 -15.54 5.07 -9.51
CA ARG A 25 -16.75 4.68 -10.26
C ARG A 25 -17.10 5.64 -11.41
N GLY A 26 -16.60 6.86 -11.36
CA GLY A 26 -16.73 7.84 -12.46
C GLY A 26 -15.88 7.51 -13.69
N VAL A 27 -14.83 6.69 -13.55
CA VAL A 27 -13.84 6.41 -14.61
C VAL A 27 -13.75 4.93 -15.01
N ALA A 28 -14.25 4.00 -14.18
CA ALA A 28 -14.17 2.57 -14.44
C ALA A 28 -15.28 1.78 -13.72
N ASN A 29 -15.47 0.49 -14.11
CA ASN A 29 -16.17 -0.48 -13.29
C ASN A 29 -15.29 -0.88 -12.12
N VAL A 30 -15.81 -0.77 -10.90
CA VAL A 30 -15.06 -1.04 -9.67
C VAL A 30 -15.61 -2.28 -8.98
N THR A 31 -14.73 -3.24 -8.74
CA THR A 31 -14.98 -4.37 -7.85
C THR A 31 -14.12 -4.20 -6.59
N ILE A 32 -14.74 -4.31 -5.43
CA ILE A 32 -14.07 -4.24 -4.12
C ILE A 32 -14.00 -5.65 -3.56
N VAL A 33 -12.80 -6.07 -3.17
CA VAL A 33 -12.58 -7.27 -2.36
C VAL A 33 -11.61 -6.92 -1.24
N ALA A 34 -12.08 -6.87 -0.01
CA ALA A 34 -11.31 -6.40 1.13
C ALA A 34 -11.36 -7.38 2.31
N PRO A 35 -10.37 -7.37 3.20
CA PRO A 35 -10.38 -8.17 4.43
C PRO A 35 -11.58 -7.84 5.33
N SER A 36 -12.07 -8.83 6.08
CA SER A 36 -13.16 -8.64 7.03
C SER A 36 -12.76 -7.83 8.27
N SER A 37 -11.47 -7.64 8.51
CA SER A 37 -10.90 -6.89 9.64
C SER A 37 -9.57 -6.28 9.25
N GLU A 38 -9.08 -5.35 10.05
CA GLU A 38 -7.75 -4.74 9.89
C GLU A 38 -6.63 -5.79 9.84
N LYS A 39 -5.69 -5.62 8.92
CA LYS A 39 -4.52 -6.46 8.63
C LYS A 39 -3.24 -5.64 8.52
N SER A 40 -3.11 -4.61 9.35
CA SER A 40 -1.90 -3.78 9.39
C SER A 40 -0.65 -4.61 9.63
N ALA A 41 0.45 -4.23 8.98
CA ALA A 41 1.75 -4.91 9.05
C ALA A 41 1.72 -6.40 8.65
N CYS A 42 0.75 -6.84 7.83
CA CYS A 42 0.69 -8.22 7.35
C CYS A 42 1.63 -8.50 6.17
N SER A 43 2.33 -7.49 5.63
CA SER A 43 3.23 -7.64 4.48
C SER A 43 2.52 -8.27 3.26
N HIS A 44 3.26 -8.92 2.38
CA HIS A 44 2.74 -9.68 1.25
C HIS A 44 2.52 -11.16 1.64
N SER A 45 1.69 -11.42 2.65
CA SER A 45 1.43 -12.78 3.14
C SER A 45 0.20 -13.40 2.50
N LEU A 46 0.24 -14.73 2.30
CA LEU A 46 -0.87 -15.55 1.81
C LEU A 46 -1.34 -16.52 2.89
N THR A 47 -2.65 -16.71 2.99
CA THR A 47 -3.29 -17.66 3.90
C THR A 47 -3.35 -19.05 3.27
N LEU A 48 -2.43 -19.95 3.66
CA LEU A 48 -2.34 -21.31 3.11
C LEU A 48 -2.87 -22.40 4.05
N THR A 49 -3.12 -22.08 5.32
CA THR A 49 -3.41 -23.07 6.36
C THR A 49 -4.89 -23.29 6.64
N ARG A 50 -5.77 -22.53 6.01
CA ARG A 50 -7.23 -22.58 6.20
C ARG A 50 -7.97 -22.09 4.96
N PRO A 51 -9.22 -22.51 4.76
CA PRO A 51 -10.05 -22.00 3.68
C PRO A 51 -10.45 -20.55 3.93
N LEU A 52 -10.63 -19.78 2.84
CA LEU A 52 -11.13 -18.42 2.83
C LEU A 52 -12.51 -18.40 2.16
N ARG A 53 -13.39 -17.51 2.61
CA ARG A 53 -14.77 -17.40 2.13
C ARG A 53 -15.11 -15.98 1.72
N PHE A 54 -15.64 -15.83 0.50
CA PHE A 54 -16.28 -14.59 0.07
C PHE A 54 -17.62 -14.38 0.75
N ILE A 55 -17.87 -13.18 1.21
CA ILE A 55 -19.17 -12.69 1.68
C ILE A 55 -19.54 -11.51 0.79
N LYS A 56 -20.57 -11.70 -0.05
CA LYS A 56 -21.08 -10.62 -0.90
C LYS A 56 -21.84 -9.62 -0.01
N LEU A 57 -21.47 -8.36 -0.11
CA LEU A 57 -22.10 -7.25 0.61
C LEU A 57 -23.03 -6.47 -0.32
N ASP A 58 -22.60 -6.26 -1.59
CA ASP A 58 -23.36 -5.59 -2.64
C ASP A 58 -22.84 -6.04 -4.01
N ASP A 59 -23.43 -5.55 -5.09
CA ASP A 59 -22.91 -5.79 -6.44
C ASP A 59 -21.52 -5.20 -6.60
N GLY A 60 -20.55 -6.08 -6.94
CA GLY A 60 -19.15 -5.71 -7.04
C GLY A 60 -18.49 -5.38 -5.68
N PHE A 61 -19.13 -5.69 -4.55
CA PHE A 61 -18.53 -5.47 -3.23
C PHE A 61 -18.57 -6.74 -2.38
N PHE A 62 -17.38 -7.23 -2.02
CA PHE A 62 -17.16 -8.46 -1.27
C PHE A 62 -16.20 -8.20 -0.11
N LYS A 63 -16.44 -8.86 1.02
CA LYS A 63 -15.39 -9.06 2.03
C LYS A 63 -14.92 -10.50 2.02
N LEU A 64 -13.66 -10.69 2.33
CA LEU A 64 -13.04 -12.00 2.46
C LEU A 64 -12.74 -12.27 3.94
N ASP A 65 -13.30 -13.35 4.46
CA ASP A 65 -13.28 -13.62 5.89
C ASP A 65 -11.85 -13.97 6.35
N ASP A 66 -11.35 -13.22 7.33
CA ASP A 66 -10.00 -13.33 7.91
C ASP A 66 -8.84 -13.42 6.89
N ALA A 67 -8.92 -12.71 5.78
CA ALA A 67 -7.95 -12.70 4.71
C ALA A 67 -6.97 -11.53 4.79
N THR A 68 -5.86 -11.62 4.08
CA THR A 68 -4.94 -10.52 3.80
C THR A 68 -5.34 -9.79 2.51
N PRO A 69 -4.81 -8.58 2.23
CA PRO A 69 -5.00 -7.92 0.94
C PRO A 69 -4.50 -8.75 -0.24
N ALA A 70 -3.38 -9.46 -0.08
CA ALA A 70 -2.85 -10.38 -1.10
C ALA A 70 -3.82 -11.54 -1.38
N ASP A 71 -4.41 -12.15 -0.34
CA ASP A 71 -5.46 -13.16 -0.49
C ASP A 71 -6.66 -12.59 -1.27
N CYS A 72 -7.08 -11.37 -0.95
CA CYS A 72 -8.19 -10.71 -1.61
C CYS A 72 -7.95 -10.56 -3.11
N VAL A 73 -6.78 -10.07 -3.51
CA VAL A 73 -6.41 -9.95 -4.93
C VAL A 73 -6.30 -11.33 -5.57
N TYR A 74 -5.57 -12.26 -4.95
CA TYR A 74 -5.33 -13.60 -5.47
C TYR A 74 -6.64 -14.34 -5.76
N LEU A 75 -7.55 -14.38 -4.80
CA LEU A 75 -8.82 -15.11 -4.94
C LEU A 75 -9.82 -14.38 -5.83
N ALA A 76 -9.91 -13.04 -5.78
CA ALA A 76 -10.78 -12.27 -6.66
C ALA A 76 -10.50 -12.59 -8.13
N LEU A 77 -9.23 -12.62 -8.53
CA LEU A 77 -8.82 -12.89 -9.90
C LEU A 77 -9.20 -14.28 -10.40
N ARG A 78 -9.41 -15.23 -9.51
CA ARG A 78 -9.77 -16.63 -9.85
C ARG A 78 -11.24 -16.93 -9.73
N ALA A 79 -11.94 -16.24 -8.84
CA ALA A 79 -13.33 -16.56 -8.51
C ALA A 79 -14.34 -15.57 -9.09
N LEU A 80 -13.94 -14.30 -9.32
CA LEU A 80 -14.87 -13.25 -9.72
C LEU A 80 -14.64 -12.75 -11.15
N TYR A 81 -13.47 -13.01 -11.72
CA TYR A 81 -13.12 -12.49 -13.06
C TYR A 81 -12.93 -13.59 -14.09
N ASN A 82 -13.67 -13.51 -15.18
CA ASN A 82 -13.42 -14.31 -16.40
C ASN A 82 -12.23 -13.76 -17.22
N ARG A 83 -11.99 -12.46 -17.13
CA ARG A 83 -10.87 -11.73 -17.74
C ARG A 83 -10.25 -10.82 -16.68
N LYS A 84 -8.94 -10.83 -16.57
CA LYS A 84 -8.20 -9.97 -15.60
C LYS A 84 -8.67 -8.52 -15.69
N PRO A 85 -8.80 -7.82 -14.56
CA PRO A 85 -9.06 -6.38 -14.54
C PRO A 85 -7.88 -5.63 -15.18
N ASP A 86 -8.13 -4.39 -15.58
CA ASP A 86 -7.12 -3.53 -16.21
C ASP A 86 -6.14 -2.94 -15.18
N LEU A 87 -6.54 -2.87 -13.90
CA LEU A 87 -5.75 -2.29 -12.82
C LEU A 87 -6.16 -2.89 -11.47
N VAL A 88 -5.17 -3.10 -10.59
CA VAL A 88 -5.37 -3.36 -9.16
C VAL A 88 -4.99 -2.11 -8.39
N ILE A 89 -5.84 -1.67 -7.45
CA ILE A 89 -5.53 -0.59 -6.52
C ILE A 89 -5.67 -1.10 -5.10
N SER A 90 -4.65 -0.84 -4.27
CA SER A 90 -4.68 -1.16 -2.84
C SER A 90 -4.64 0.13 -2.03
N GLY A 91 -5.66 0.37 -1.20
CA GLY A 91 -5.79 1.59 -0.39
C GLY A 91 -7.22 2.13 -0.32
N ILE A 92 -7.42 3.36 0.14
CA ILE A 92 -6.40 4.29 0.67
C ILE A 92 -6.06 3.89 2.09
N ASN A 93 -4.80 3.59 2.33
CA ASN A 93 -4.31 3.26 3.66
C ASN A 93 -4.35 4.44 4.61
N HIS A 94 -4.71 4.17 5.85
CA HIS A 94 -4.66 5.12 6.97
C HIS A 94 -3.24 5.15 7.56
N GLY A 95 -2.36 5.90 6.94
CA GLY A 95 -0.93 6.01 7.25
C GLY A 95 -0.08 5.92 5.99
N ALA A 96 1.09 6.57 5.98
CA ALA A 96 2.02 6.48 4.86
C ALA A 96 2.73 5.12 4.84
N ASN A 97 3.03 4.65 3.64
CA ASN A 97 3.90 3.50 3.38
C ASN A 97 5.14 3.98 2.63
N VAL A 98 6.12 4.49 3.37
CA VAL A 98 7.36 5.11 2.87
C VAL A 98 8.58 4.35 3.38
N ALA A 99 9.72 4.57 2.76
CA ALA A 99 10.97 3.90 3.13
C ALA A 99 10.81 2.37 3.22
N GLU A 100 11.40 1.73 4.22
CA GLU A 100 11.31 0.28 4.46
C GLU A 100 9.93 -0.17 4.92
N ASP A 101 9.02 0.72 5.36
CA ASP A 101 7.64 0.37 5.72
C ASP A 101 6.92 -0.34 4.56
N VAL A 102 7.33 -0.08 3.30
CA VAL A 102 6.85 -0.81 2.11
C VAL A 102 6.94 -2.33 2.29
N THR A 103 7.94 -2.82 3.04
CA THR A 103 8.14 -4.27 3.26
C THR A 103 7.16 -4.87 4.28
N TYR A 104 6.65 -4.07 5.21
CA TYR A 104 5.65 -4.49 6.20
C TYR A 104 4.21 -4.24 5.73
N SER A 105 4.02 -3.36 4.77
CA SER A 105 2.70 -2.87 4.37
C SER A 105 1.83 -3.93 3.72
N GLY A 106 0.62 -4.14 4.25
CA GLY A 106 -0.42 -4.91 3.61
C GLY A 106 -0.99 -4.21 2.38
N THR A 107 -1.06 -2.89 2.38
CA THR A 107 -1.45 -2.08 1.21
C THR A 107 -0.49 -2.32 0.05
N CYS A 108 0.83 -2.22 0.27
CA CYS A 108 1.83 -2.58 -0.74
C CYS A 108 1.73 -4.06 -1.13
N GLY A 109 1.45 -4.95 -0.16
CA GLY A 109 1.24 -6.39 -0.40
C GLY A 109 0.12 -6.68 -1.41
N GLY A 110 -1.00 -5.97 -1.31
CA GLY A 110 -2.10 -6.06 -2.30
C GLY A 110 -1.67 -5.63 -3.69
N ALA A 111 -0.91 -4.54 -3.81
CA ALA A 111 -0.36 -4.08 -5.09
C ALA A 111 0.72 -5.03 -5.63
N MET A 112 1.58 -5.58 -4.76
CA MET A 112 2.57 -6.61 -5.11
C MET A 112 1.89 -7.83 -5.73
N GLU A 113 0.80 -8.31 -5.11
CA GLU A 113 0.05 -9.44 -5.66
C GLU A 113 -0.51 -9.13 -7.05
N GLY A 114 -1.06 -7.91 -7.26
CA GLY A 114 -1.53 -7.47 -8.57
C GLY A 114 -0.47 -7.61 -9.65
N VAL A 115 0.74 -7.09 -9.43
CA VAL A 115 1.82 -7.14 -10.44
C VAL A 115 2.44 -8.53 -10.58
N LEU A 116 2.42 -9.39 -9.55
CA LEU A 116 2.78 -10.81 -9.67
C LEU A 116 1.81 -11.56 -10.56
N GLN A 117 0.53 -11.21 -10.51
CA GLN A 117 -0.49 -11.77 -11.40
C GLN A 117 -0.47 -11.14 -12.81
N GLY A 118 0.48 -10.24 -13.09
CA GLY A 118 0.67 -9.60 -14.39
C GLY A 118 -0.34 -8.48 -14.68
N ILE A 119 -0.87 -7.84 -13.65
CA ILE A 119 -1.80 -6.72 -13.76
C ILE A 119 -1.08 -5.46 -13.23
N PRO A 120 -1.14 -4.32 -13.93
CA PRO A 120 -0.70 -3.04 -13.38
C PRO A 120 -1.27 -2.78 -11.99
N ALA A 121 -0.48 -2.22 -11.06
CA ALA A 121 -0.99 -1.95 -9.73
C ALA A 121 -0.50 -0.61 -9.15
N LEU A 122 -1.36 -0.03 -8.30
CA LEU A 122 -1.14 1.20 -7.56
C LEU A 122 -1.46 0.97 -6.08
N ALA A 123 -0.50 1.23 -5.20
CA ALA A 123 -0.73 1.38 -3.77
C ALA A 123 -0.99 2.85 -3.46
N VAL A 124 -1.99 3.15 -2.62
CA VAL A 124 -2.38 4.51 -2.25
C VAL A 124 -2.45 4.63 -0.74
N SER A 125 -1.73 5.60 -0.19
CA SER A 125 -1.63 5.83 1.25
C SER A 125 -1.78 7.31 1.58
N GLN A 126 -2.51 7.62 2.65
CA GLN A 126 -2.68 8.96 3.16
C GLN A 126 -1.86 9.12 4.44
N PHE A 127 -0.83 9.93 4.41
CA PHE A 127 -0.12 10.34 5.62
C PHE A 127 -1.03 11.18 6.51
N TYR A 128 -0.90 11.02 7.81
CA TYR A 128 -1.60 11.87 8.78
C TYR A 128 -0.70 12.18 9.98
N VAL A 129 -0.94 13.32 10.60
CA VAL A 129 -0.29 13.76 11.82
C VAL A 129 -1.39 14.21 12.77
N ALA A 130 -1.44 13.66 13.98
CA ALA A 130 -2.47 13.96 14.95
C ALA A 130 -3.89 13.93 14.33
N ASP A 131 -4.65 15.02 14.42
CA ASP A 131 -6.03 15.11 13.95
C ASP A 131 -6.18 15.42 12.44
N SER A 132 -5.09 15.37 11.66
CA SER A 132 -5.10 15.80 10.26
C SER A 132 -6.07 15.00 9.38
N LEU A 133 -6.29 13.71 9.65
CA LEU A 133 -7.25 12.90 8.91
C LEU A 133 -8.69 13.36 9.13
N GLN A 134 -9.05 13.72 10.37
CA GLN A 134 -10.35 14.28 10.70
C GLN A 134 -10.55 15.64 10.02
N ARG A 135 -9.46 16.40 9.87
CA ARG A 135 -9.46 17.74 9.29
C ARG A 135 -9.49 17.75 7.76
N TYR A 136 -8.76 16.85 7.10
CA TYR A 136 -8.55 16.89 5.64
C TYR A 136 -9.18 15.72 4.89
N GLY A 137 -9.52 14.60 5.57
CA GLY A 137 -10.08 13.40 4.95
C GLY A 137 -9.15 12.76 3.91
N PHE A 138 -9.76 12.09 2.93
CA PHE A 138 -9.05 11.42 1.82
C PHE A 138 -9.25 12.13 0.47
N ASP A 139 -9.86 13.30 0.42
CA ASP A 139 -10.23 13.98 -0.82
C ASP A 139 -9.05 14.15 -1.77
N LEU A 140 -7.91 14.67 -1.25
CA LEU A 140 -6.71 14.88 -2.06
C LEU A 140 -6.14 13.55 -2.60
N ALA A 141 -6.15 12.50 -1.78
CA ALA A 141 -5.68 11.18 -2.20
C ALA A 141 -6.60 10.58 -3.27
N CYS A 142 -7.91 10.74 -3.15
CA CYS A 142 -8.87 10.32 -4.17
C CYS A 142 -8.65 11.06 -5.49
N GLU A 143 -8.48 12.38 -5.46
CA GLU A 143 -8.22 13.18 -6.66
C GLU A 143 -6.94 12.75 -7.38
N LEU A 144 -5.83 12.60 -6.65
CA LEU A 144 -4.57 12.16 -7.23
C LEU A 144 -4.64 10.72 -7.76
N ALA A 145 -5.35 9.83 -7.06
CA ALA A 145 -5.57 8.46 -7.54
C ALA A 145 -6.37 8.45 -8.86
N VAL A 146 -7.45 9.22 -8.95
CA VAL A 146 -8.25 9.36 -10.18
C VAL A 146 -7.40 9.90 -11.32
N GLU A 147 -6.63 10.98 -11.11
CA GLU A 147 -5.74 11.53 -12.14
C GLU A 147 -4.71 10.51 -12.65
N LEU A 148 -4.12 9.72 -11.74
CA LEU A 148 -3.16 8.68 -12.11
C LEU A 148 -3.83 7.56 -12.90
N VAL A 149 -5.02 7.12 -12.48
CA VAL A 149 -5.80 6.10 -13.19
C VAL A 149 -6.16 6.54 -14.60
N GLU A 150 -6.64 7.78 -14.78
CA GLU A 150 -6.93 8.33 -16.11
C GLU A 150 -5.67 8.38 -16.99
N LYS A 151 -4.53 8.78 -16.42
CA LYS A 151 -3.23 8.76 -17.14
C LYS A 151 -2.84 7.35 -17.55
N ILE A 152 -2.99 6.37 -16.64
CA ILE A 152 -2.70 4.95 -16.92
C ILE A 152 -3.59 4.43 -18.05
N PHE A 153 -4.87 4.72 -18.02
CA PHE A 153 -5.80 4.26 -19.06
C PHE A 153 -5.60 4.94 -20.41
N LYS A 154 -5.15 6.20 -20.41
CA LYS A 154 -4.88 6.97 -21.63
C LYS A 154 -3.52 6.69 -22.25
N LYS A 155 -2.47 6.53 -21.43
CA LYS A 155 -1.08 6.47 -21.90
C LYS A 155 -0.42 5.10 -21.71
N GLY A 156 -1.07 4.17 -21.00
CA GLY A 156 -0.48 2.91 -20.54
C GLY A 156 0.21 3.04 -19.18
N PHE A 157 0.45 1.90 -18.56
CA PHE A 157 1.17 1.83 -17.29
C PHE A 157 2.66 2.12 -17.49
N PRO A 158 3.28 3.00 -16.70
CA PRO A 158 4.61 3.51 -17.01
C PRO A 158 5.77 2.58 -16.61
N LEU A 159 5.51 1.52 -15.85
CA LEU A 159 6.54 0.64 -15.32
C LEU A 159 6.59 -0.71 -16.03
N PRO A 160 7.77 -1.36 -16.06
CA PRO A 160 7.91 -2.74 -16.53
C PRO A 160 7.10 -3.74 -15.69
N PRO A 161 6.93 -5.00 -16.17
CA PRO A 161 6.31 -6.06 -15.38
C PRO A 161 6.95 -6.27 -14.00
N LYS A 162 6.14 -6.70 -13.01
CA LYS A 162 6.55 -6.92 -11.60
C LYS A 162 7.05 -5.65 -10.88
N GLN A 163 6.56 -4.51 -11.33
CA GLN A 163 6.74 -3.23 -10.63
C GLN A 163 5.39 -2.56 -10.46
N PHE A 164 5.20 -1.87 -9.33
CA PHE A 164 3.98 -1.11 -9.03
C PHE A 164 4.30 0.33 -8.65
N LEU A 165 3.30 1.17 -8.72
CA LEU A 165 3.38 2.56 -8.25
C LEU A 165 2.93 2.64 -6.79
N ASN A 166 3.71 3.34 -5.96
CA ASN A 166 3.39 3.64 -4.57
C ASN A 166 3.15 5.13 -4.40
N LEU A 167 1.89 5.52 -4.20
CA LEU A 167 1.46 6.90 -3.98
C LEU A 167 1.30 7.14 -2.48
N ASN A 168 2.01 8.13 -1.93
CA ASN A 168 1.79 8.64 -0.59
C ASN A 168 1.38 10.11 -0.66
N VAL A 169 0.33 10.48 0.06
CA VAL A 169 -0.29 11.81 0.01
C VAL A 169 -0.10 12.51 1.36
N PRO A 170 0.38 13.78 1.39
CA PRO A 170 0.65 14.48 2.63
C PRO A 170 -0.63 14.90 3.36
N ALA A 171 -0.51 15.10 4.68
CA ALA A 171 -1.59 15.59 5.54
C ALA A 171 -1.70 17.12 5.50
N VAL A 172 -2.08 17.66 4.36
CA VAL A 172 -2.19 19.10 4.14
C VAL A 172 -3.53 19.47 3.49
N SER A 173 -3.93 20.74 3.59
CA SER A 173 -5.07 21.25 2.83
C SER A 173 -4.74 21.29 1.33
N LYS A 174 -5.77 21.33 0.47
CA LYS A 174 -5.57 21.53 -0.98
C LYS A 174 -4.82 22.82 -1.31
N GLN A 175 -4.96 23.87 -0.48
CA GLN A 175 -4.29 25.16 -0.67
C GLN A 175 -2.79 25.09 -0.35
N ASP A 176 -2.42 24.22 0.62
CA ASP A 176 -1.04 24.03 1.06
C ASP A 176 -0.32 22.92 0.29
N PHE A 177 -1.04 22.20 -0.57
CA PHE A 177 -0.50 21.11 -1.37
C PHE A 177 0.46 21.63 -2.44
N LYS A 178 1.70 21.14 -2.41
CA LYS A 178 2.79 21.61 -3.26
C LYS A 178 3.05 20.73 -4.49
N GLY A 179 2.10 19.87 -4.84
CA GLY A 179 2.18 19.03 -6.03
C GLY A 179 2.73 17.62 -5.79
N LEU A 180 2.83 16.86 -6.88
CA LEU A 180 3.30 15.47 -6.90
C LEU A 180 4.77 15.41 -7.35
N SER A 181 5.57 14.60 -6.65
CA SER A 181 6.97 14.32 -7.00
C SER A 181 7.23 12.84 -7.17
N VAL A 182 8.08 12.50 -8.11
CA VAL A 182 8.70 11.15 -8.14
C VAL A 182 9.83 11.14 -7.12
N ALA A 183 9.84 10.14 -6.24
CA ALA A 183 10.80 10.03 -5.15
C ALA A 183 11.32 8.59 -5.02
N VAL A 184 12.51 8.44 -4.47
CA VAL A 184 13.05 7.13 -4.06
C VAL A 184 12.53 6.77 -2.66
N CYS A 185 12.49 5.49 -2.31
CA CYS A 185 12.26 5.10 -0.92
C CYS A 185 13.41 5.60 -0.05
N GLY A 186 13.06 6.22 1.07
CA GLY A 186 14.04 6.73 2.04
C GLY A 186 14.54 5.66 3.00
N GLU A 187 15.16 6.12 4.08
CA GLU A 187 15.60 5.30 5.21
C GLU A 187 15.01 5.87 6.50
N LYS A 188 14.26 5.05 7.24
CA LYS A 188 13.70 5.40 8.55
C LYS A 188 14.62 5.00 9.69
N LEU A 189 14.54 5.74 10.78
CA LEU A 189 15.08 5.32 12.07
C LEU A 189 13.98 4.55 12.80
N TYR A 190 14.19 3.25 13.03
CA TYR A 190 13.24 2.42 13.75
C TYR A 190 13.56 2.44 15.24
N ASP A 191 12.55 2.78 16.07
CA ASP A 191 12.63 2.59 17.51
C ASP A 191 12.66 1.08 17.80
N THR A 192 13.58 0.70 18.68
CA THR A 192 13.80 -0.69 19.07
C THR A 192 13.09 -1.07 20.36
N ASP A 193 12.33 -0.16 20.96
CA ASP A 193 11.70 -0.37 22.26
C ASP A 193 10.43 -1.21 22.17
N ALA A 194 10.40 -2.28 22.95
CA ALA A 194 9.20 -3.04 23.25
C ALA A 194 8.73 -2.70 24.69
N GLN A 195 7.47 -2.30 24.83
CA GLN A 195 6.90 -1.96 26.13
C GLN A 195 6.40 -3.21 26.84
N LEU A 196 7.06 -3.60 27.93
CA LEU A 196 6.58 -4.65 28.82
C LEU A 196 5.44 -4.10 29.71
N ASN A 197 4.34 -4.84 29.72
CA ASN A 197 3.21 -4.60 30.62
C ASN A 197 2.79 -5.90 31.31
N ARG A 198 1.97 -5.80 32.36
CA ARG A 198 1.38 -6.94 33.05
C ARG A 198 -0.12 -6.80 33.14
N ASN A 199 -0.84 -7.89 32.88
CA ASN A 199 -2.27 -7.92 33.12
C ASN A 199 -2.59 -8.03 34.63
N PRO A 200 -3.86 -7.89 35.08
CA PRO A 200 -4.23 -7.97 36.50
C PRO A 200 -3.89 -9.31 37.17
N ARG A 201 -3.61 -10.38 36.41
CA ARG A 201 -3.18 -11.69 36.92
C ARG A 201 -1.66 -11.87 36.94
N GLY A 202 -0.89 -10.80 36.68
CA GLY A 202 0.57 -10.80 36.67
C GLY A 202 1.23 -11.39 35.42
N MET A 203 0.47 -11.78 34.38
CA MET A 203 1.04 -12.23 33.11
C MET A 203 1.66 -11.07 32.36
N GLU A 204 2.91 -11.25 31.94
CA GLU A 204 3.64 -10.30 31.12
C GLU A 204 3.20 -10.37 29.66
N TYR A 205 3.11 -9.21 29.01
CA TYR A 205 2.89 -9.06 27.58
C TYR A 205 3.66 -7.83 27.07
N TYR A 206 3.96 -7.85 25.77
CA TYR A 206 4.76 -6.80 25.15
C TYR A 206 3.96 -6.11 24.06
N TRP A 207 4.02 -4.79 24.04
CA TRP A 207 3.67 -4.00 22.88
C TRP A 207 4.95 -3.69 22.10
N LEU A 208 4.89 -3.90 20.77
CA LEU A 208 5.94 -3.40 19.89
C LEU A 208 5.95 -1.87 19.95
N GLY A 209 7.13 -1.26 19.88
CA GLY A 209 7.30 0.20 19.92
C GLY A 209 6.51 0.87 18.79
N LYS A 210 6.17 2.13 18.98
CA LYS A 210 5.51 2.91 17.92
C LYS A 210 6.45 3.06 16.73
N SER A 211 5.95 2.79 15.54
CA SER A 211 6.64 3.25 14.32
C SER A 211 6.68 4.78 14.37
N THR A 212 7.86 5.34 14.50
CA THR A 212 8.07 6.78 14.39
C THR A 212 8.38 7.16 12.96
N PHE A 213 8.11 8.42 12.58
CA PHE A 213 8.56 8.96 11.29
C PHE A 213 9.90 9.68 11.43
N ASP A 214 10.76 9.20 12.34
CA ASP A 214 12.09 9.74 12.52
C ASP A 214 13.01 9.29 11.38
N PHE A 215 13.76 10.22 10.84
CA PHE A 215 14.70 9.98 9.74
C PHE A 215 15.86 10.99 9.79
N ASP A 216 17.00 10.57 9.28
CA ASP A 216 18.14 11.46 9.08
C ASP A 216 17.98 12.22 7.77
N ALA A 217 17.75 13.52 7.83
CA ALA A 217 17.53 14.36 6.65
C ALA A 217 18.72 14.34 5.67
N SER A 218 19.97 14.17 6.17
CA SER A 218 21.16 14.11 5.31
C SER A 218 21.23 12.84 4.43
N ARG A 219 20.55 11.77 4.85
CA ARG A 219 20.48 10.48 4.13
C ARG A 219 19.21 10.33 3.30
N ASN A 220 18.31 11.30 3.40
CA ASN A 220 16.98 11.23 2.82
C ASN A 220 16.70 12.37 1.82
N GLU A 221 17.72 12.94 1.22
CA GLU A 221 17.53 13.99 0.20
C GLU A 221 16.68 13.46 -0.95
N ASN A 222 15.58 14.16 -1.28
CA ASN A 222 14.60 13.76 -2.31
C ASN A 222 13.95 12.38 -2.12
N SER A 223 13.96 11.83 -0.91
CA SER A 223 13.25 10.59 -0.60
C SER A 223 11.75 10.81 -0.44
N ASP A 224 10.98 9.71 -0.50
CA ASP A 224 9.54 9.71 -0.28
C ASP A 224 9.15 10.30 1.08
N ILE A 225 9.95 10.04 2.12
CA ILE A 225 9.69 10.56 3.45
C ILE A 225 9.96 12.08 3.53
N SER A 226 11.10 12.58 3.03
CA SER A 226 11.42 14.01 3.11
C SER A 226 10.47 14.86 2.27
N VAL A 227 10.16 14.42 1.06
CA VAL A 227 9.24 15.12 0.14
C VAL A 227 7.81 15.16 0.71
N LEU A 228 7.37 14.09 1.39
CA LEU A 228 6.07 14.04 2.05
C LEU A 228 5.95 15.08 3.17
N PHE A 229 7.01 15.24 3.99
CA PHE A 229 7.06 16.27 5.03
C PHE A 229 7.11 17.70 4.49
N GLU A 230 7.55 17.90 3.25
CA GLU A 230 7.48 19.19 2.56
C GLU A 230 6.05 19.59 2.14
N GLY A 231 5.07 18.71 2.28
CA GLY A 231 3.68 18.92 1.83
C GLY A 231 3.45 18.58 0.35
N ARG A 232 4.27 17.67 -0.20
CA ARG A 232 4.14 17.14 -1.57
C ARG A 232 3.74 15.68 -1.52
N ALA A 233 2.91 15.24 -2.46
CA ALA A 233 2.67 13.82 -2.65
C ALA A 233 3.89 13.16 -3.31
N THR A 234 4.14 11.89 -2.98
CA THR A 234 5.23 11.11 -3.55
C THR A 234 4.70 9.96 -4.40
N LEU A 235 5.33 9.72 -5.52
CA LEU A 235 5.06 8.57 -6.38
C LEU A 235 6.37 7.81 -6.59
N SER A 236 6.48 6.65 -5.96
CA SER A 236 7.68 5.81 -5.98
C SER A 236 7.45 4.56 -6.82
N PRO A 237 8.36 4.23 -7.78
CA PRO A 237 8.32 2.96 -8.49
C PRO A 237 8.93 1.86 -7.61
N ILE A 238 8.14 0.84 -7.27
CA ILE A 238 8.59 -0.28 -6.44
C ILE A 238 8.72 -1.54 -7.29
N LYS A 239 9.88 -2.23 -7.18
CA LYS A 239 10.15 -3.49 -7.88
C LYS A 239 10.17 -4.67 -6.91
N LEU A 240 9.72 -5.86 -7.37
CA LEU A 240 9.70 -7.07 -6.54
C LEU A 240 11.02 -7.85 -6.57
N ASN A 241 11.93 -7.54 -7.49
CA ASN A 241 13.25 -8.16 -7.49
C ASN A 241 14.14 -7.46 -6.45
N LEU A 242 14.31 -8.11 -5.30
CA LEU A 242 15.11 -7.61 -4.16
C LEU A 242 16.61 -7.97 -4.28
N THR A 243 17.07 -8.55 -5.40
CA THR A 243 18.48 -8.87 -5.60
C THR A 243 19.30 -7.59 -5.66
N ALA A 244 20.30 -7.47 -4.80
CA ALA A 244 21.32 -6.42 -4.86
C ALA A 244 22.29 -6.69 -6.01
N HIS A 245 21.88 -6.36 -7.23
CA HIS A 245 22.63 -6.69 -8.45
C HIS A 245 24.04 -6.12 -8.46
N GLU A 246 24.23 -4.96 -7.86
CA GLU A 246 25.52 -4.27 -7.73
C GLU A 246 26.52 -5.03 -6.83
N GLN A 247 26.03 -5.91 -5.96
CA GLN A 247 26.85 -6.70 -5.04
C GLN A 247 27.21 -8.10 -5.58
N MET A 248 26.61 -8.53 -6.70
CA MET A 248 26.79 -9.90 -7.22
C MET A 248 28.25 -10.25 -7.45
N ARG A 249 29.03 -9.34 -8.07
CA ARG A 249 30.45 -9.58 -8.36
C ARG A 249 31.30 -9.72 -7.08
N ALA A 250 31.06 -8.84 -6.10
CA ALA A 250 31.76 -8.90 -4.81
C ALA A 250 31.47 -10.23 -4.08
N LEU A 251 30.21 -10.67 -4.12
CA LEU A 251 29.83 -11.94 -3.54
C LEU A 251 30.43 -13.15 -4.26
N GLU A 252 30.50 -13.14 -5.59
CA GLU A 252 31.18 -14.17 -6.38
C GLU A 252 32.68 -14.27 -6.04
N GLU A 253 33.37 -13.14 -5.88
CA GLU A 253 34.77 -13.09 -5.47
C GLU A 253 34.94 -13.64 -4.04
N TRP A 254 34.06 -13.30 -3.11
CA TRP A 254 34.08 -13.77 -1.73
C TRP A 254 33.81 -15.29 -1.61
N THR A 255 32.98 -15.88 -2.47
CA THR A 255 32.64 -17.32 -2.43
C THR A 255 33.72 -18.22 -3.02
N ARG A 256 34.72 -17.70 -3.70
CA ARG A 256 35.83 -18.49 -4.24
C ARG A 256 36.67 -19.06 -3.09
N LEU A 257 36.54 -20.36 -2.87
CA LEU A 257 37.42 -21.10 -1.96
C LEU A 257 38.84 -21.08 -2.56
N LYS A 258 39.85 -20.81 -1.71
CA LYS A 258 41.28 -20.87 -2.11
C LYS A 258 41.72 -22.32 -2.22
#